data_4e596ee3de856107d7731fe0fa679143
#
_entry.id   4e596ee3de856107d7731fe0fa679143
#
_cell.length_a   1.000
_cell.length_b   1.000
_cell.length_c   1.000
_cell.angle_alpha   90.00
_cell.angle_beta   90.00
_cell.angle_gamma   90.00
#
_symmetry.space_group_name_H-M   'P 1'
#
loop_
_entity.id
_entity.type
_entity.pdbx_description
1 polymer ?
#
loop_
_entity_poly.entity_id
_entity_poly.type
_entity_poly.pdbx_seq_one_letter_code
_entity_poly.pdbx_strand_id
1 'polypeptide(L)'
;NKNTNLSSLNGLREIWNTIDLKNISTNQAKKGLSMPTRAEQFAGLSVAIVTPFRDGKVDVQRLNEQVAFQVGAGVTAICPVGTTGESPTLSHKEHEQVISESIQAAQGKILVMPGTGSNSTSEAIRLTQYAEKAGADAALVVGPYYNRPTQEGLFEHFKAIAEAVSIPICVYNIPGRTGRNIEPETILRLADLPGIAMVKEATGSMDQASQVLSGTDLTVLSGDDSMTLPLLSVGGRGVVSVVGNIVPSDMKSLLDAFDQGDLGKAQELHQKLFVLGRDLLGLASNPIPIKAAMRMLGRDTGEVRLPLVPLEAGPTARLHAVLADYGLTV
;
A
#
# COMPACT_ATOMS: atom_id res chain seq x y z
N ASN A 1 62.90 -11.82 -15.85
CA ASN A 1 62.38 -10.96 -16.92
C ASN A 1 60.94 -10.63 -16.65
N LYS A 2 60.75 -9.44 -16.08
CA LYS A 2 59.47 -8.81 -15.93
C LYS A 2 59.19 -7.96 -17.18
N ASN A 3 58.15 -8.26 -17.91
CA ASN A 3 57.50 -7.31 -18.80
C ASN A 3 56.00 -7.56 -18.69
N THR A 4 55.35 -6.86 -17.76
CA THR A 4 53.91 -6.76 -17.66
C THR A 4 53.47 -5.61 -18.58
N ASN A 5 52.60 -5.93 -19.46
CA ASN A 5 52.01 -5.14 -20.57
C ASN A 5 51.35 -3.86 -20.09
N LEU A 6 51.95 -2.72 -20.35
CA LEU A 6 51.43 -1.35 -20.08
C LEU A 6 50.41 -0.87 -21.13
N SER A 7 50.08 -1.70 -22.12
CA SER A 7 49.15 -1.34 -23.20
C SER A 7 47.65 -1.43 -22.82
N SER A 8 47.32 -2.12 -21.75
CA SER A 8 45.90 -2.27 -21.31
C SER A 8 45.37 -1.08 -20.47
N LEU A 9 46.27 -0.28 -19.89
CA LEU A 9 45.88 0.89 -19.08
C LEU A 9 45.59 2.16 -19.92
N ASN A 10 46.17 2.25 -21.11
CA ASN A 10 45.90 3.38 -22.02
C ASN A 10 44.54 3.25 -22.69
N GLY A 11 44.06 2.07 -23.01
CA GLY A 11 42.71 1.84 -23.58
C GLY A 11 41.58 2.26 -22.64
N LEU A 12 41.73 2.06 -21.33
CA LEU A 12 40.74 2.47 -20.33
C LEU A 12 40.71 3.99 -20.12
N ARG A 13 41.85 4.67 -20.32
CA ARG A 13 41.95 6.13 -20.20
C ARG A 13 41.31 6.86 -21.40
N GLU A 14 41.32 6.27 -22.58
CA GLU A 14 40.68 6.83 -23.77
C GLU A 14 39.13 6.67 -23.70
N ILE A 15 38.62 5.60 -23.09
CA ILE A 15 37.19 5.41 -22.89
C ILE A 15 36.64 6.43 -21.89
N TRP A 16 37.39 6.80 -20.86
CA TRP A 16 36.98 7.81 -19.87
C TRP A 16 37.02 9.25 -20.44
N ASN A 17 37.86 9.54 -21.40
CA ASN A 17 37.96 10.85 -22.02
C ASN A 17 36.91 11.11 -23.14
N THR A 18 36.19 10.06 -23.59
CA THR A 18 35.14 10.18 -24.62
C THR A 18 33.72 10.35 -24.02
N ILE A 19 33.59 10.22 -22.70
CA ILE A 19 32.33 10.52 -22.03
C ILE A 19 32.28 12.04 -21.78
N ASP A 20 31.63 12.76 -22.68
CA ASP A 20 31.40 14.19 -22.53
C ASP A 20 30.37 14.45 -21.42
N LEU A 21 30.86 14.55 -20.18
CA LEU A 21 30.05 14.83 -19.00
C LEU A 21 29.38 16.22 -19.03
N LYS A 22 29.67 17.05 -20.02
CA LYS A 22 29.07 18.40 -20.13
C LYS A 22 27.70 18.43 -20.79
N ASN A 23 27.26 17.34 -21.41
CA ASN A 23 25.98 17.26 -22.09
C ASN A 23 24.91 16.43 -21.33
N ILE A 24 25.19 15.97 -20.10
CA ILE A 24 24.13 15.50 -19.24
C ILE A 24 23.41 16.72 -18.72
N SER A 25 22.28 17.05 -19.37
CA SER A 25 21.46 18.19 -18.98
C SER A 25 21.11 18.07 -17.49
N THR A 26 21.32 19.16 -16.76
CA THR A 26 21.01 19.26 -15.31
C THR A 26 19.55 18.97 -14.97
N ASN A 27 18.69 18.81 -15.97
CA ASN A 27 17.29 18.38 -15.82
C ASN A 27 17.09 16.85 -15.73
N GLN A 28 18.06 16.02 -16.19
CA GLN A 28 17.99 14.57 -16.03
C GLN A 28 18.58 14.11 -14.70
N ALA A 29 19.50 14.86 -14.10
CA ALA A 29 20.08 14.55 -12.80
C ALA A 29 19.11 14.78 -11.61
N LYS A 30 17.96 15.39 -11.83
CA LYS A 30 16.91 15.61 -10.79
C LYS A 30 15.75 14.60 -10.80
N LYS A 31 15.65 13.74 -11.81
CA LYS A 31 14.80 12.54 -11.72
C LYS A 31 15.66 11.42 -11.17
N GLY A 32 15.37 11.03 -9.93
CA GLY A 32 16.05 9.91 -9.29
C GLY A 32 16.14 8.69 -10.22
N LEU A 33 17.24 7.94 -10.11
CA LEU A 33 17.62 6.79 -10.94
C LEU A 33 16.65 5.58 -10.88
N SER A 34 15.37 5.79 -10.62
CA SER A 34 14.41 4.68 -10.65
C SER A 34 13.88 4.48 -12.07
N MET A 35 14.05 3.27 -12.57
CA MET A 35 13.38 2.84 -13.81
C MET A 35 11.86 2.95 -13.64
N PRO A 36 11.09 3.33 -14.68
CA PRO A 36 9.63 3.30 -14.61
C PRO A 36 9.13 1.90 -14.24
N THR A 37 8.21 1.82 -13.29
CA THR A 37 7.59 0.57 -12.85
C THR A 37 6.23 0.38 -13.51
N ARG A 38 5.72 -0.87 -13.50
CA ARG A 38 4.33 -1.13 -13.90
C ARG A 38 3.39 -0.39 -12.97
N ALA A 39 2.26 0.08 -13.50
CA ALA A 39 1.25 0.80 -12.72
C ALA A 39 1.84 1.97 -11.88
N GLU A 40 2.82 2.68 -12.42
CA GLU A 40 3.50 3.84 -11.79
C GLU A 40 2.51 4.90 -11.30
N GLN A 41 1.31 4.98 -11.88
CA GLN A 41 0.24 5.88 -11.44
C GLN A 41 -0.22 5.61 -10.00
N PHE A 42 0.09 4.43 -9.42
CA PHE A 42 -0.19 4.10 -8.02
C PHE A 42 0.99 4.40 -7.08
N ALA A 43 2.11 4.91 -7.60
CA ALA A 43 3.21 5.38 -6.76
C ALA A 43 2.74 6.53 -5.87
N GLY A 44 3.19 6.55 -4.61
CA GLY A 44 2.80 7.56 -3.63
C GLY A 44 1.91 7.02 -2.51
N LEU A 45 0.93 7.82 -2.08
CA LEU A 45 0.06 7.51 -0.95
C LEU A 45 -1.24 6.87 -1.40
N SER A 46 -1.39 5.59 -1.14
CA SER A 46 -2.69 4.92 -1.11
C SER A 46 -3.18 4.81 0.34
N VAL A 47 -4.47 4.97 0.60
CA VAL A 47 -5.04 4.84 1.95
C VAL A 47 -6.01 3.67 2.01
N ALA A 48 -5.72 2.70 2.89
CA ALA A 48 -6.65 1.64 3.23
C ALA A 48 -7.77 2.22 4.11
N ILE A 49 -8.86 2.68 3.47
CA ILE A 49 -9.94 3.36 4.18
C ILE A 49 -10.78 2.38 5.01
N VAL A 50 -11.30 2.86 6.14
CA VAL A 50 -12.26 2.11 6.95
C VAL A 50 -13.62 2.03 6.24
N THR A 51 -14.40 1.00 6.55
CA THR A 51 -15.84 0.97 6.25
C THR A 51 -16.59 1.48 7.47
N PRO A 52 -17.22 2.65 7.43
CA PRO A 52 -17.99 3.16 8.55
C PRO A 52 -19.30 2.39 8.70
N PHE A 53 -19.68 2.14 9.94
CA PHE A 53 -20.95 1.51 10.28
C PHE A 53 -21.78 2.44 11.19
N ARG A 54 -23.09 2.30 11.09
CA ARG A 54 -24.06 2.92 11.99
C ARG A 54 -25.23 1.95 12.20
N ASP A 55 -25.50 1.62 13.44
CA ASP A 55 -26.56 0.69 13.82
C ASP A 55 -26.46 -0.65 13.05
N GLY A 56 -25.25 -1.19 12.96
CA GLY A 56 -24.93 -2.44 12.29
C GLY A 56 -24.94 -2.41 10.75
N LYS A 57 -25.19 -1.27 10.11
CA LYS A 57 -25.25 -1.11 8.65
C LYS A 57 -24.09 -0.24 8.16
N VAL A 58 -23.73 -0.39 6.88
CA VAL A 58 -22.79 0.52 6.22
C VAL A 58 -23.33 1.94 6.22
N ASP A 59 -22.58 2.88 6.77
CA ASP A 59 -22.89 4.32 6.75
C ASP A 59 -22.31 4.95 5.49
N VAL A 60 -23.11 4.96 4.42
CA VAL A 60 -22.71 5.48 3.09
C VAL A 60 -22.38 6.98 3.16
N GLN A 61 -23.10 7.74 3.98
CA GLN A 61 -22.80 9.16 4.11
C GLN A 61 -21.39 9.38 4.67
N ARG A 62 -21.04 8.68 5.76
CA ARG A 62 -19.70 8.76 6.35
C ARG A 62 -18.63 8.23 5.41
N LEU A 63 -18.92 7.19 4.64
CA LEU A 63 -17.99 6.69 3.62
C LEU A 63 -17.67 7.78 2.59
N ASN A 64 -18.69 8.48 2.09
CA ASN A 64 -18.51 9.56 1.13
C ASN A 64 -17.73 10.74 1.72
N GLU A 65 -17.98 11.10 2.98
CA GLU A 65 -17.23 12.12 3.72
C GLU A 65 -15.74 11.73 3.85
N GLN A 66 -15.45 10.46 4.14
CA GLN A 66 -14.07 9.95 4.21
C GLN A 66 -13.37 9.99 2.85
N VAL A 67 -14.04 9.56 1.79
CA VAL A 67 -13.47 9.64 0.43
C VAL A 67 -13.20 11.09 0.06
N ALA A 68 -14.14 12.01 0.34
CA ALA A 68 -13.95 13.44 0.10
C ALA A 68 -12.76 14.02 0.89
N PHE A 69 -12.55 13.56 2.14
CA PHE A 69 -11.39 13.93 2.94
C PHE A 69 -10.07 13.48 2.29
N GLN A 70 -10.01 12.25 1.77
CA GLN A 70 -8.82 11.74 1.07
C GLN A 70 -8.58 12.49 -0.25
N VAL A 71 -9.64 12.78 -1.02
CA VAL A 71 -9.56 13.63 -2.22
C VAL A 71 -9.00 15.00 -1.87
N GLY A 72 -9.50 15.62 -0.80
CA GLY A 72 -9.02 16.94 -0.34
C GLY A 72 -7.55 16.95 0.10
N ALA A 73 -7.05 15.82 0.61
CA ALA A 73 -5.64 15.64 0.97
C ALA A 73 -4.74 15.34 -0.24
N GLY A 74 -5.30 15.06 -1.41
CA GLY A 74 -4.55 14.77 -2.62
C GLY A 74 -3.80 13.44 -2.57
N VAL A 75 -4.40 12.41 -1.95
CA VAL A 75 -3.82 11.04 -1.97
C VAL A 75 -3.83 10.48 -3.39
N THR A 76 -2.92 9.56 -3.67
CA THR A 76 -2.86 8.90 -4.98
C THR A 76 -4.05 7.97 -5.20
N ALA A 77 -4.36 7.16 -4.18
CA ALA A 77 -5.44 6.18 -4.26
C ALA A 77 -6.12 5.93 -2.90
N ILE A 78 -7.30 5.34 -2.95
CA ILE A 78 -7.94 4.70 -1.79
C ILE A 78 -8.10 3.21 -2.04
N CYS A 79 -8.01 2.44 -0.94
CA CYS A 79 -8.22 0.99 -0.95
C CYS A 79 -9.41 0.66 -0.03
N PRO A 80 -10.66 0.72 -0.51
CA PRO A 80 -11.83 0.30 0.26
C PRO A 80 -11.86 -1.22 0.40
N VAL A 81 -12.61 -1.71 1.35
CA VAL A 81 -12.88 -3.14 1.62
C VAL A 81 -11.64 -4.04 1.70
N GLY A 82 -10.50 -3.47 2.10
CA GLY A 82 -9.34 -4.26 2.54
C GLY A 82 -9.51 -4.72 3.99
N THR A 83 -8.39 -5.11 4.63
CA THR A 83 -8.38 -5.45 6.07
C THR A 83 -8.93 -4.31 6.93
N THR A 84 -8.47 -3.09 6.68
CA THR A 84 -8.91 -1.88 7.39
C THR A 84 -10.38 -1.57 7.15
N GLY A 85 -10.90 -1.92 5.98
CA GLY A 85 -12.31 -1.80 5.62
C GLY A 85 -13.20 -2.94 6.09
N GLU A 86 -12.72 -3.82 6.99
CA GLU A 86 -13.45 -4.94 7.57
C GLU A 86 -14.08 -5.89 6.54
N SER A 87 -13.39 -6.14 5.43
CA SER A 87 -13.86 -7.03 4.36
C SER A 87 -14.47 -8.35 4.87
N PRO A 88 -13.89 -9.06 5.87
CA PRO A 88 -14.44 -10.35 6.33
C PRO A 88 -15.81 -10.26 7.04
N THR A 89 -16.22 -9.07 7.50
CA THR A 89 -17.50 -8.89 8.22
C THR A 89 -18.59 -8.28 7.34
N LEU A 90 -18.28 -7.98 6.09
CA LEU A 90 -19.23 -7.49 5.09
C LEU A 90 -19.91 -8.68 4.41
N SER A 91 -21.22 -8.60 4.22
CA SER A 91 -21.88 -9.46 3.24
C SER A 91 -21.40 -9.13 1.83
N HIS A 92 -21.55 -10.04 0.87
CA HIS A 92 -21.18 -9.78 -0.52
C HIS A 92 -21.84 -8.51 -1.08
N LYS A 93 -23.11 -8.27 -0.73
CA LYS A 93 -23.84 -7.06 -1.17
C LYS A 93 -23.25 -5.78 -0.57
N GLU A 94 -22.88 -5.79 0.70
CA GLU A 94 -22.23 -4.65 1.34
C GLU A 94 -20.84 -4.41 0.79
N HIS A 95 -20.07 -5.48 0.55
CA HIS A 95 -18.74 -5.40 -0.07
C HIS A 95 -18.83 -4.71 -1.45
N GLU A 96 -19.74 -5.18 -2.29
CA GLU A 96 -20.02 -4.60 -3.60
C GLU A 96 -20.53 -3.16 -3.50
N GLN A 97 -21.43 -2.87 -2.54
CA GLN A 97 -21.91 -1.53 -2.27
C GLN A 97 -20.77 -0.57 -1.93
N VAL A 98 -19.90 -0.93 -0.99
CA VAL A 98 -18.79 -0.07 -0.56
C VAL A 98 -17.82 0.19 -1.72
N ILE A 99 -17.57 -0.80 -2.59
CA ILE A 99 -16.76 -0.60 -3.80
C ILE A 99 -17.42 0.47 -4.69
N SER A 100 -18.70 0.29 -5.04
CA SER A 100 -19.40 1.19 -5.96
C SER A 100 -19.52 2.60 -5.41
N GLU A 101 -19.87 2.75 -4.13
CA GLU A 101 -19.97 4.06 -3.46
C GLU A 101 -18.61 4.77 -3.39
N SER A 102 -17.53 4.02 -3.11
CA SER A 102 -16.18 4.60 -3.07
C SER A 102 -15.73 5.12 -4.44
N ILE A 103 -16.01 4.37 -5.51
CA ILE A 103 -15.71 4.78 -6.89
C ILE A 103 -16.51 6.04 -7.27
N GLN A 104 -17.81 6.05 -6.97
CA GLN A 104 -18.66 7.22 -7.22
C GLN A 104 -18.18 8.45 -6.44
N ALA A 105 -17.85 8.30 -5.17
CA ALA A 105 -17.38 9.39 -4.32
C ALA A 105 -16.02 9.94 -4.75
N ALA A 106 -15.13 9.08 -5.26
CA ALA A 106 -13.81 9.48 -5.78
C ALA A 106 -13.93 10.35 -7.05
N GLN A 107 -14.95 10.18 -7.86
CA GLN A 107 -15.26 10.97 -9.07
C GLN A 107 -14.07 11.05 -10.06
N GLY A 108 -13.22 10.04 -10.11
CA GLY A 108 -12.01 10.06 -10.94
C GLY A 108 -10.91 11.05 -10.50
N LYS A 109 -11.07 11.69 -9.31
CA LYS A 109 -10.07 12.63 -8.77
C LYS A 109 -8.88 11.94 -8.13
N ILE A 110 -9.08 10.74 -7.62
CA ILE A 110 -8.08 9.81 -7.07
C ILE A 110 -8.40 8.41 -7.56
N LEU A 111 -7.38 7.54 -7.60
CA LEU A 111 -7.55 6.15 -8.02
C LEU A 111 -8.25 5.32 -6.93
N VAL A 112 -8.95 4.26 -7.35
CA VAL A 112 -9.64 3.34 -6.43
C VAL A 112 -9.17 1.91 -6.68
N MET A 113 -8.55 1.30 -5.66
CA MET A 113 -8.01 -0.06 -5.67
C MET A 113 -8.65 -0.89 -4.56
N PRO A 114 -9.89 -1.39 -4.74
CA PRO A 114 -10.59 -2.14 -3.69
C PRO A 114 -9.93 -3.48 -3.38
N GLY A 115 -10.10 -3.94 -2.15
CA GLY A 115 -9.74 -5.29 -1.73
C GLY A 115 -10.70 -6.32 -2.30
N THR A 116 -10.21 -7.25 -3.12
CA THR A 116 -11.03 -8.30 -3.77
C THR A 116 -10.52 -9.71 -3.49
N GLY A 117 -9.43 -9.84 -2.70
CA GLY A 117 -8.86 -11.13 -2.35
C GLY A 117 -9.75 -11.99 -1.46
N SER A 118 -9.71 -13.29 -1.69
CA SER A 118 -10.37 -14.31 -0.87
C SER A 118 -9.47 -15.56 -0.82
N ASN A 119 -9.71 -16.42 0.17
CA ASN A 119 -9.09 -17.75 0.21
C ASN A 119 -9.75 -18.77 -0.73
N SER A 120 -10.81 -18.38 -1.42
CA SER A 120 -11.44 -19.09 -2.54
C SER A 120 -11.12 -18.37 -3.84
N THR A 121 -10.46 -19.06 -4.78
CA THR A 121 -10.09 -18.48 -6.09
C THR A 121 -11.32 -18.01 -6.86
N SER A 122 -12.40 -18.79 -6.87
CA SER A 122 -13.65 -18.42 -7.56
C SER A 122 -14.32 -17.17 -6.96
N GLU A 123 -14.24 -17.00 -5.65
CA GLU A 123 -14.75 -15.81 -4.97
C GLU A 123 -13.89 -14.57 -5.28
N ALA A 124 -12.55 -14.72 -5.23
CA ALA A 124 -11.63 -13.65 -5.59
C ALA A 124 -11.84 -13.19 -7.03
N ILE A 125 -12.02 -14.14 -7.98
CA ILE A 125 -12.35 -13.81 -9.37
C ILE A 125 -13.66 -13.03 -9.43
N ARG A 126 -14.72 -13.49 -8.79
CA ARG A 126 -16.04 -12.85 -8.81
C ARG A 126 -15.96 -11.42 -8.26
N LEU A 127 -15.28 -11.21 -7.13
CA LEU A 127 -15.13 -9.89 -6.52
C LEU A 127 -14.29 -8.97 -7.40
N THR A 128 -13.23 -9.48 -8.02
CA THR A 128 -12.36 -8.68 -8.90
C THR A 128 -13.09 -8.27 -10.18
N GLN A 129 -13.87 -9.19 -10.78
CA GLN A 129 -14.71 -8.87 -11.93
C GLN A 129 -15.80 -7.84 -11.59
N TYR A 130 -16.37 -7.92 -10.38
CA TYR A 130 -17.30 -6.89 -9.92
C TYR A 130 -16.62 -5.52 -9.81
N ALA A 131 -15.44 -5.47 -9.20
CA ALA A 131 -14.67 -4.23 -9.05
C ALA A 131 -14.32 -3.61 -10.41
N GLU A 132 -13.84 -4.43 -11.36
CA GLU A 132 -13.57 -4.00 -12.75
C GLU A 132 -14.84 -3.41 -13.40
N LYS A 133 -15.94 -4.13 -13.33
CA LYS A 133 -17.23 -3.68 -13.90
C LYS A 133 -17.74 -2.40 -13.26
N ALA A 134 -17.48 -2.19 -11.97
CA ALA A 134 -17.85 -0.98 -11.25
C ALA A 134 -16.96 0.22 -11.62
N GLY A 135 -15.82 0.00 -12.29
CA GLY A 135 -14.89 1.04 -12.73
C GLY A 135 -13.70 1.26 -11.78
N ALA A 136 -13.27 0.24 -11.04
CA ALA A 136 -12.05 0.30 -10.25
C ALA A 136 -10.81 0.41 -11.15
N ASP A 137 -9.80 1.16 -10.70
CA ASP A 137 -8.55 1.39 -11.44
C ASP A 137 -7.55 0.23 -11.30
N ALA A 138 -7.65 -0.55 -10.23
CA ALA A 138 -6.88 -1.76 -9.93
C ALA A 138 -7.61 -2.61 -8.89
N ALA A 139 -7.07 -3.79 -8.58
CA ALA A 139 -7.58 -4.67 -7.52
C ALA A 139 -6.46 -5.03 -6.52
N LEU A 140 -6.73 -4.87 -5.22
CA LEU A 140 -5.85 -5.32 -4.14
C LEU A 140 -6.26 -6.74 -3.72
N VAL A 141 -5.41 -7.73 -4.02
CA VAL A 141 -5.69 -9.14 -3.79
C VAL A 141 -4.76 -9.69 -2.72
N VAL A 142 -5.30 -9.93 -1.53
CA VAL A 142 -4.55 -10.58 -0.44
C VAL A 142 -4.33 -12.06 -0.76
N GLY A 143 -3.16 -12.59 -0.41
CA GLY A 143 -2.89 -14.02 -0.52
C GLY A 143 -3.94 -14.85 0.25
N PRO A 144 -4.29 -16.06 -0.22
CA PRO A 144 -5.24 -16.92 0.46
C PRO A 144 -4.86 -17.16 1.91
N TYR A 145 -5.76 -16.84 2.81
CA TYR A 145 -5.63 -16.99 4.25
C TYR A 145 -6.30 -18.29 4.73
N TYR A 146 -5.88 -18.82 5.87
CA TYR A 146 -6.40 -19.99 6.55
C TYR A 146 -6.01 -21.33 5.88
N ASN A 147 -6.30 -21.55 4.58
CA ASN A 147 -6.05 -22.80 3.85
C ASN A 147 -4.59 -23.02 3.44
N ARG A 148 -3.69 -22.02 3.60
CA ARG A 148 -2.24 -22.11 3.46
C ARG A 148 -1.77 -22.85 2.20
N PRO A 149 -2.06 -22.40 0.99
CA PRO A 149 -1.66 -23.07 -0.23
C PRO A 149 -0.13 -23.19 -0.34
N THR A 150 0.33 -24.10 -1.18
CA THR A 150 1.75 -24.18 -1.60
C THR A 150 2.11 -22.96 -2.45
N GLN A 151 3.40 -22.74 -2.72
CA GLN A 151 3.82 -21.66 -3.61
C GLN A 151 3.24 -21.79 -5.01
N GLU A 152 3.14 -23.03 -5.52
CA GLU A 152 2.46 -23.30 -6.80
C GLU A 152 0.96 -22.97 -6.72
N GLY A 153 0.29 -23.32 -5.62
CA GLY A 153 -1.12 -22.96 -5.43
C GLY A 153 -1.33 -21.45 -5.34
N LEU A 154 -0.38 -20.69 -4.74
CA LEU A 154 -0.39 -19.23 -4.77
C LEU A 154 -0.25 -18.69 -6.19
N PHE A 155 0.71 -19.22 -6.95
CA PHE A 155 0.91 -18.82 -8.34
C PHE A 155 -0.34 -19.05 -9.19
N GLU A 156 -0.92 -20.25 -9.17
CA GLU A 156 -2.13 -20.57 -9.94
C GLU A 156 -3.35 -19.76 -9.48
N HIS A 157 -3.46 -19.45 -8.19
CA HIS A 157 -4.52 -18.59 -7.67
C HIS A 157 -4.47 -17.17 -8.27
N PHE A 158 -3.32 -16.51 -8.21
CA PHE A 158 -3.16 -15.17 -8.76
C PHE A 158 -3.22 -15.14 -10.29
N LYS A 159 -2.69 -16.17 -10.94
CA LYS A 159 -2.79 -16.34 -12.40
C LYS A 159 -4.24 -16.41 -12.84
N ALA A 160 -5.05 -17.26 -12.21
CA ALA A 160 -6.47 -17.41 -12.56
C ALA A 160 -7.24 -16.08 -12.36
N ILE A 161 -6.90 -15.28 -11.36
CA ILE A 161 -7.51 -13.96 -11.14
C ILE A 161 -7.04 -12.99 -12.23
N ALA A 162 -5.75 -12.95 -12.55
CA ALA A 162 -5.19 -12.05 -13.56
C ALA A 162 -5.72 -12.34 -14.97
N GLU A 163 -5.98 -13.62 -15.29
CA GLU A 163 -6.57 -14.04 -16.56
C GLU A 163 -8.07 -13.72 -16.67
N ALA A 164 -8.75 -13.46 -15.55
CA ALA A 164 -10.19 -13.21 -15.49
C ALA A 164 -10.61 -11.74 -15.61
N VAL A 165 -9.66 -10.80 -15.55
CA VAL A 165 -9.89 -9.35 -15.58
C VAL A 165 -8.82 -8.62 -16.39
N SER A 166 -9.08 -7.35 -16.75
CA SER A 166 -8.14 -6.50 -17.48
C SER A 166 -7.50 -5.41 -16.58
N ILE A 167 -8.07 -5.15 -15.40
CA ILE A 167 -7.52 -4.16 -14.48
C ILE A 167 -6.25 -4.70 -13.80
N PRO A 168 -5.26 -3.84 -13.49
CA PRO A 168 -4.04 -4.24 -12.79
C PRO A 168 -4.31 -4.85 -11.43
N ILE A 169 -3.55 -5.88 -11.07
CA ILE A 169 -3.63 -6.54 -9.77
C ILE A 169 -2.43 -6.14 -8.91
N CYS A 170 -2.73 -5.74 -7.68
CA CYS A 170 -1.77 -5.59 -6.60
C CYS A 170 -1.79 -6.84 -5.72
N VAL A 171 -0.74 -7.64 -5.77
CA VAL A 171 -0.55 -8.81 -4.91
C VAL A 171 -0.26 -8.33 -3.49
N TYR A 172 -1.08 -8.74 -2.51
CA TYR A 172 -0.88 -8.36 -1.13
C TYR A 172 -0.30 -9.51 -0.32
N ASN A 173 0.97 -9.36 0.07
CA ASN A 173 1.72 -10.32 0.87
C ASN A 173 1.78 -9.90 2.34
N ILE A 174 1.05 -10.61 3.20
CA ILE A 174 0.97 -10.36 4.65
C ILE A 174 0.91 -11.67 5.43
N PRO A 175 2.06 -12.36 5.60
CA PRO A 175 2.10 -13.68 6.24
C PRO A 175 1.58 -13.67 7.69
N GLY A 176 1.70 -12.55 8.40
CA GLY A 176 1.16 -12.39 9.76
C GLY A 176 -0.37 -12.56 9.85
N ARG A 177 -1.09 -12.35 8.73
CA ARG A 177 -2.56 -12.54 8.66
C ARG A 177 -2.94 -13.78 7.88
N THR A 178 -2.26 -14.07 6.78
CA THR A 178 -2.60 -15.20 5.90
C THR A 178 -2.08 -16.53 6.45
N GLY A 179 -1.04 -16.49 7.28
CA GLY A 179 -0.32 -17.68 7.74
C GLY A 179 0.57 -18.32 6.66
N ARG A 180 0.75 -17.65 5.51
CA ARG A 180 1.61 -18.10 4.42
C ARG A 180 2.29 -16.90 3.75
N ASN A 181 3.62 -16.94 3.65
CA ASN A 181 4.39 -16.00 2.85
C ASN A 181 4.24 -16.32 1.35
N ILE A 182 4.14 -15.31 0.52
CA ILE A 182 4.38 -15.43 -0.92
C ILE A 182 5.87 -15.18 -1.10
N GLU A 183 6.63 -16.26 -1.37
CA GLU A 183 8.09 -16.19 -1.46
C GLU A 183 8.53 -15.33 -2.65
N PRO A 184 9.71 -14.69 -2.61
CA PRO A 184 10.21 -13.86 -3.71
C PRO A 184 10.16 -14.56 -5.05
N GLU A 185 10.58 -15.84 -5.14
CA GLU A 185 10.57 -16.61 -6.37
C GLU A 185 9.17 -16.76 -6.96
N THR A 186 8.15 -16.84 -6.10
CA THR A 186 6.75 -16.88 -6.54
C THR A 186 6.33 -15.51 -7.08
N ILE A 187 6.73 -14.41 -6.42
CA ILE A 187 6.43 -13.05 -6.88
C ILE A 187 7.14 -12.77 -8.22
N LEU A 188 8.39 -13.21 -8.38
CA LEU A 188 9.12 -13.07 -9.64
C LEU A 188 8.37 -13.79 -10.78
N ARG A 189 7.89 -15.02 -10.57
CA ARG A 189 7.07 -15.75 -11.55
C ARG A 189 5.76 -15.02 -11.84
N LEU A 190 5.11 -14.47 -10.83
CA LEU A 190 3.89 -13.68 -10.99
C LEU A 190 4.13 -12.42 -11.82
N ALA A 191 5.30 -11.80 -11.71
CA ALA A 191 5.68 -10.64 -12.50
C ALA A 191 5.73 -10.91 -14.00
N ASP A 192 5.88 -12.17 -14.43
CA ASP A 192 5.79 -12.55 -15.85
C ASP A 192 4.36 -12.46 -16.41
N LEU A 193 3.36 -12.34 -15.55
CA LEU A 193 1.95 -12.23 -15.94
C LEU A 193 1.58 -10.76 -16.20
N PRO A 194 1.05 -10.41 -17.38
CA PRO A 194 0.77 -9.00 -17.73
C PRO A 194 -0.21 -8.28 -16.77
N GLY A 195 -1.16 -9.02 -16.19
CA GLY A 195 -2.15 -8.46 -15.25
C GLY A 195 -1.60 -8.19 -13.86
N ILE A 196 -0.44 -8.75 -13.49
CA ILE A 196 0.21 -8.49 -12.19
C ILE A 196 1.10 -7.26 -12.35
N ALA A 197 0.79 -6.20 -11.62
CA ALA A 197 1.45 -4.90 -11.82
C ALA A 197 2.06 -4.32 -10.54
N MET A 198 1.60 -4.76 -9.37
CA MET A 198 2.01 -4.20 -8.08
C MET A 198 2.14 -5.29 -7.02
N VAL A 199 2.94 -4.95 -5.99
CA VAL A 199 2.99 -5.71 -4.72
C VAL A 199 2.77 -4.75 -3.57
N LYS A 200 1.83 -5.09 -2.68
CA LYS A 200 1.76 -4.52 -1.33
C LYS A 200 2.54 -5.43 -0.40
N GLU A 201 3.72 -4.97 -0.01
CA GLU A 201 4.67 -5.72 0.81
C GLU A 201 4.44 -5.43 2.30
N ALA A 202 4.03 -6.43 3.04
CA ALA A 202 3.76 -6.36 4.48
C ALA A 202 4.37 -7.55 5.26
N THR A 203 5.52 -8.05 4.79
CA THR A 203 6.30 -9.07 5.52
C THR A 203 7.16 -8.45 6.62
N GLY A 204 7.49 -7.15 6.50
CA GLY A 204 8.49 -6.47 7.32
C GLY A 204 9.94 -6.81 6.94
N SER A 205 10.17 -7.58 5.87
CA SER A 205 11.50 -7.98 5.42
C SER A 205 12.00 -7.08 4.28
N MET A 206 13.01 -6.25 4.56
CA MET A 206 13.67 -5.46 3.53
C MET A 206 14.50 -6.32 2.58
N ASP A 207 14.97 -7.47 3.02
CA ASP A 207 15.68 -8.43 2.15
C ASP A 207 14.72 -8.99 1.09
N GLN A 208 13.51 -9.41 1.50
CA GLN A 208 12.50 -9.88 0.56
C GLN A 208 12.06 -8.77 -0.39
N ALA A 209 11.80 -7.55 0.14
CA ALA A 209 11.47 -6.40 -0.69
C ALA A 209 12.56 -6.11 -1.72
N SER A 210 13.83 -6.15 -1.32
CA SER A 210 14.98 -5.95 -2.21
C SER A 210 15.09 -7.03 -3.29
N GLN A 211 14.80 -8.29 -2.96
CA GLN A 211 14.79 -9.38 -3.95
C GLN A 211 13.70 -9.15 -5.02
N VAL A 212 12.50 -8.75 -4.60
CA VAL A 212 11.40 -8.43 -5.53
C VAL A 212 11.75 -7.22 -6.40
N LEU A 213 12.26 -6.14 -5.79
CA LEU A 213 12.63 -4.90 -6.49
C LEU A 213 13.78 -5.10 -7.49
N SER A 214 14.75 -5.96 -7.16
CA SER A 214 15.88 -6.23 -8.06
C SER A 214 15.54 -7.17 -9.22
N GLY A 215 14.49 -7.97 -9.08
CA GLY A 215 14.11 -9.00 -10.06
C GLY A 215 12.87 -8.68 -10.89
N THR A 216 12.18 -7.55 -10.62
CA THR A 216 10.92 -7.21 -11.32
C THR A 216 10.82 -5.71 -11.61
N ASP A 217 9.89 -5.35 -12.49
CA ASP A 217 9.45 -3.98 -12.75
C ASP A 217 8.12 -3.63 -12.04
N LEU A 218 7.71 -4.44 -11.06
CA LEU A 218 6.48 -4.21 -10.30
C LEU A 218 6.57 -2.94 -9.44
N THR A 219 5.48 -2.21 -9.32
CA THR A 219 5.35 -1.15 -8.30
C THR A 219 5.21 -1.78 -6.92
N VAL A 220 6.23 -1.63 -6.06
CA VAL A 220 6.20 -2.16 -4.70
C VAL A 220 5.80 -1.06 -3.73
N LEU A 221 4.69 -1.28 -3.02
CA LEU A 221 4.13 -0.38 -2.02
C LEU A 221 4.27 -0.99 -0.63
N SER A 222 4.65 -0.19 0.35
CA SER A 222 4.66 -0.66 1.75
C SER A 222 3.24 -0.99 2.21
N GLY A 223 3.09 -2.11 2.90
CA GLY A 223 1.85 -2.48 3.59
C GLY A 223 1.77 -1.96 5.02
N ASP A 224 2.89 -1.44 5.54
CA ASP A 224 3.05 -0.94 6.90
C ASP A 224 3.55 0.51 6.90
N ASP A 225 2.88 1.38 7.65
CA ASP A 225 3.24 2.80 7.74
C ASP A 225 4.67 3.02 8.23
N SER A 226 5.12 2.23 9.21
CA SER A 226 6.48 2.31 9.78
C SER A 226 7.58 1.86 8.80
N MET A 227 7.25 1.08 7.78
CA MET A 227 8.18 0.59 6.78
C MET A 227 8.20 1.44 5.50
N THR A 228 7.44 2.55 5.47
CA THR A 228 7.36 3.42 4.29
C THR A 228 8.73 3.96 3.89
N LEU A 229 9.41 4.70 4.76
CA LEU A 229 10.72 5.29 4.44
C LEU A 229 11.81 4.22 4.20
N PRO A 230 11.93 3.15 5.00
CA PRO A 230 12.85 2.05 4.69
C PRO A 230 12.62 1.46 3.29
N LEU A 231 11.36 1.18 2.93
CA LEU A 231 11.04 0.62 1.61
C LEU A 231 11.36 1.58 0.46
N LEU A 232 11.06 2.88 0.61
CA LEU A 232 11.42 3.90 -0.37
C LEU A 232 12.94 3.93 -0.59
N SER A 233 13.74 3.77 0.47
CA SER A 233 15.20 3.81 0.39
C SER A 233 15.82 2.68 -0.42
N VAL A 234 15.12 1.56 -0.59
CA VAL A 234 15.56 0.42 -1.41
C VAL A 234 14.86 0.34 -2.78
N GLY A 235 14.06 1.35 -3.14
CA GLY A 235 13.40 1.44 -4.45
C GLY A 235 11.89 1.22 -4.45
N GLY A 236 11.25 1.07 -3.28
CA GLY A 236 9.79 1.08 -3.17
C GLY A 236 9.19 2.40 -3.67
N ARG A 237 7.90 2.37 -4.03
CA ARG A 237 7.26 3.48 -4.73
C ARG A 237 6.14 4.16 -3.94
N GLY A 238 5.92 3.78 -2.68
CA GLY A 238 4.88 4.37 -1.85
C GLY A 238 4.38 3.45 -0.75
N VAL A 239 3.16 3.71 -0.29
CA VAL A 239 2.54 2.99 0.83
C VAL A 239 1.03 2.82 0.66
N VAL A 240 0.50 1.73 1.16
CA VAL A 240 -0.94 1.54 1.42
C VAL A 240 -1.16 1.71 2.91
N SER A 241 -1.39 2.95 3.32
CA SER A 241 -1.36 3.45 4.70
C SER A 241 -2.64 3.17 5.48
N VAL A 242 -2.50 2.95 6.78
CA VAL A 242 -3.60 2.97 7.76
C VAL A 242 -3.70 4.33 8.43
N VAL A 243 -2.58 4.93 8.86
CA VAL A 243 -2.58 6.24 9.52
C VAL A 243 -3.04 7.38 8.59
N GLY A 244 -2.97 7.17 7.28
CA GLY A 244 -3.54 8.07 6.28
C GLY A 244 -5.06 8.30 6.42
N ASN A 245 -5.79 7.47 7.16
CA ASN A 245 -7.19 7.76 7.52
C ASN A 245 -7.34 9.01 8.40
N ILE A 246 -6.31 9.38 9.16
CA ILE A 246 -6.35 10.52 10.08
C ILE A 246 -5.35 11.63 9.76
N VAL A 247 -4.18 11.30 9.23
CA VAL A 247 -3.09 12.26 8.90
C VAL A 247 -2.55 12.07 7.47
N PRO A 248 -3.39 12.07 6.43
CA PRO A 248 -2.94 11.83 5.06
C PRO A 248 -1.94 12.88 4.57
N SER A 249 -2.09 14.14 5.01
CA SER A 249 -1.17 15.22 4.61
C SER A 249 0.25 15.01 5.12
N ASP A 250 0.43 14.52 6.36
CA ASP A 250 1.76 14.24 6.91
C ASP A 250 2.39 13.02 6.20
N MET A 251 1.59 11.98 5.91
CA MET A 251 2.05 10.83 5.13
C MET A 251 2.47 11.24 3.72
N LYS A 252 1.67 12.08 3.06
CA LYS A 252 2.02 12.62 1.75
C LYS A 252 3.30 13.46 1.80
N SER A 253 3.43 14.31 2.81
CA SER A 253 4.63 15.16 2.99
C SER A 253 5.90 14.33 3.18
N LEU A 254 5.83 13.15 3.83
CA LEU A 254 6.96 12.23 3.93
C LEU A 254 7.39 11.73 2.55
N LEU A 255 6.43 11.29 1.74
CA LEU A 255 6.68 10.79 0.38
C LEU A 255 7.24 11.90 -0.52
N ASP A 256 6.61 13.09 -0.49
CA ASP A 256 7.03 14.24 -1.27
C ASP A 256 8.47 14.69 -0.90
N ALA A 257 8.81 14.70 0.39
CA ALA A 257 10.16 15.04 0.86
C ALA A 257 11.20 14.03 0.36
N PHE A 258 10.88 12.73 0.41
CA PHE A 258 11.76 11.69 -0.12
C PHE A 258 11.96 11.85 -1.64
N ASP A 259 10.90 12.04 -2.41
CA ASP A 259 10.95 12.21 -3.88
C ASP A 259 11.72 13.47 -4.31
N GLN A 260 11.71 14.53 -3.47
CA GLN A 260 12.49 15.74 -3.66
C GLN A 260 13.96 15.59 -3.24
N GLY A 261 14.34 14.46 -2.62
CA GLY A 261 15.69 14.23 -2.11
C GLY A 261 15.97 14.90 -0.76
N ASP A 262 14.94 15.46 -0.09
CA ASP A 262 15.06 16.01 1.27
C ASP A 262 14.95 14.90 2.31
N LEU A 263 16.04 14.12 2.43
CA LEU A 263 16.12 13.00 3.35
C LEU A 263 16.01 13.43 4.82
N GLY A 264 16.49 14.63 5.17
CA GLY A 264 16.37 15.17 6.53
C GLY A 264 14.90 15.36 6.92
N LYS A 265 14.11 15.99 6.05
CA LYS A 265 12.68 16.18 6.25
C LYS A 265 11.90 14.87 6.23
N ALA A 266 12.26 13.95 5.32
CA ALA A 266 11.65 12.63 5.25
C ALA A 266 11.87 11.84 6.55
N GLN A 267 13.09 11.90 7.15
CA GLN A 267 13.40 11.26 8.41
C GLN A 267 12.65 11.88 9.60
N GLU A 268 12.57 13.22 9.66
CA GLU A 268 11.78 13.93 10.68
C GLU A 268 10.31 13.48 10.67
N LEU A 269 9.70 13.49 9.48
CA LEU A 269 8.30 13.07 9.29
C LEU A 269 8.11 11.58 9.60
N HIS A 270 9.06 10.74 9.20
CA HIS A 270 9.03 9.32 9.53
C HIS A 270 9.01 9.09 11.04
N GLN A 271 9.89 9.76 11.79
CA GLN A 271 9.95 9.62 13.25
C GLN A 271 8.65 10.07 13.92
N LYS A 272 8.09 11.20 13.47
CA LYS A 272 6.79 11.70 13.96
C LYS A 272 5.67 10.70 13.71
N LEU A 273 5.56 10.21 12.47
CA LEU A 273 4.53 9.26 12.03
C LEU A 273 4.73 7.87 12.66
N PHE A 274 6.00 7.45 12.88
CA PHE A 274 6.32 6.17 13.50
C PHE A 274 5.72 6.03 14.90
N VAL A 275 5.85 7.07 15.74
CA VAL A 275 5.29 7.07 17.11
C VAL A 275 3.77 6.91 17.05
N LEU A 276 3.10 7.69 16.19
CA LEU A 276 1.65 7.59 16.00
C LEU A 276 1.25 6.21 15.49
N GLY A 277 1.89 5.73 14.42
CA GLY A 277 1.54 4.45 13.78
C GLY A 277 1.79 3.26 14.69
N ARG A 278 2.95 3.22 15.38
CA ARG A 278 3.29 2.15 16.34
C ARG A 278 2.28 2.05 17.46
N ASP A 279 1.98 3.18 18.09
CA ASP A 279 1.10 3.20 19.25
C ASP A 279 -0.35 2.95 18.82
N LEU A 280 -0.79 3.50 17.70
CA LEU A 280 -2.12 3.25 17.17
C LEU A 280 -2.31 1.77 16.77
N LEU A 281 -1.39 1.22 15.95
CA LEU A 281 -1.52 -0.16 15.44
C LEU A 281 -1.14 -1.22 16.47
N GLY A 282 -0.43 -0.84 17.54
CA GLY A 282 -0.03 -1.74 18.63
C GLY A 282 -1.08 -1.94 19.72
N LEU A 283 -2.14 -1.12 19.77
CA LEU A 283 -3.14 -1.19 20.85
C LEU A 283 -4.11 -2.37 20.70
N ALA A 284 -4.44 -2.74 19.48
CA ALA A 284 -5.29 -3.89 19.14
C ALA A 284 -5.15 -4.21 17.65
N SER A 285 -5.77 -5.29 17.20
CA SER A 285 -5.82 -5.63 15.78
C SER A 285 -6.47 -4.51 14.95
N ASN A 286 -5.79 -4.09 13.87
CA ASN A 286 -6.37 -3.20 12.87
C ASN A 286 -7.64 -3.85 12.26
N PRO A 287 -8.79 -3.14 12.15
CA PRO A 287 -8.96 -1.67 12.22
C PRO A 287 -9.46 -1.11 13.56
N ILE A 288 -9.49 -1.86 14.64
CA ILE A 288 -10.09 -1.41 15.91
C ILE A 288 -9.52 -0.05 16.37
N PRO A 289 -8.16 0.14 16.45
CA PRO A 289 -7.62 1.40 16.92
C PRO A 289 -7.86 2.57 15.96
N ILE A 290 -7.76 2.35 14.65
CA ILE A 290 -7.97 3.44 13.69
C ILE A 290 -9.42 3.93 13.67
N LYS A 291 -10.41 3.03 13.79
CA LYS A 291 -11.81 3.43 13.91
C LYS A 291 -12.09 4.17 15.21
N ALA A 292 -11.46 3.72 16.32
CA ALA A 292 -11.54 4.44 17.59
C ALA A 292 -10.93 5.86 17.49
N ALA A 293 -9.75 6.00 16.84
CA ALA A 293 -9.14 7.29 16.58
C ALA A 293 -10.04 8.20 15.74
N MET A 294 -10.61 7.68 14.66
CA MET A 294 -11.52 8.44 13.81
C MET A 294 -12.79 8.87 14.55
N ARG A 295 -13.29 8.05 15.49
CA ARG A 295 -14.41 8.43 16.37
C ARG A 295 -14.03 9.60 17.26
N MET A 296 -12.87 9.57 17.92
CA MET A 296 -12.38 10.66 18.75
C MET A 296 -12.26 11.98 17.97
N LEU A 297 -11.87 11.87 16.70
CA LEU A 297 -11.77 12.99 15.76
C LEU A 297 -13.11 13.39 15.10
N GLY A 298 -14.24 12.79 15.50
CA GLY A 298 -15.55 13.08 14.94
C GLY A 298 -15.78 12.62 13.49
N ARG A 299 -14.91 11.74 12.94
CA ARG A 299 -14.93 11.32 11.53
C ARG A 299 -15.58 9.95 11.29
N ASP A 300 -15.81 9.16 12.34
CA ASP A 300 -16.44 7.83 12.29
C ASP A 300 -17.28 7.61 13.55
N THR A 301 -18.13 6.60 13.56
CA THR A 301 -18.86 6.16 14.76
C THR A 301 -17.96 5.35 15.69
N GLY A 302 -16.87 4.76 15.16
CA GLY A 302 -16.01 3.80 15.84
C GLY A 302 -16.62 2.41 15.96
N GLU A 303 -17.79 2.17 15.37
CA GLU A 303 -18.46 0.87 15.38
C GLU A 303 -17.65 -0.16 14.57
N VAL A 304 -17.44 -1.33 15.16
CA VAL A 304 -16.85 -2.51 14.51
C VAL A 304 -17.81 -3.67 14.60
N ARG A 305 -17.70 -4.66 13.72
CA ARG A 305 -18.56 -5.85 13.70
C ARG A 305 -17.84 -7.05 14.30
N LEU A 306 -18.57 -7.91 15.01
CA LEU A 306 -18.03 -9.17 15.50
C LEU A 306 -17.37 -9.97 14.38
N PRO A 307 -16.22 -10.62 14.62
CA PRO A 307 -15.63 -10.88 15.94
C PRO A 307 -14.80 -9.73 16.54
N LEU A 308 -14.70 -8.59 15.86
CA LEU A 308 -14.03 -7.41 16.40
C LEU A 308 -14.93 -6.74 17.44
N VAL A 309 -14.30 -6.21 18.49
CA VAL A 309 -14.97 -5.46 19.56
C VAL A 309 -14.29 -4.09 19.72
N PRO A 310 -15.00 -3.06 20.22
CA PRO A 310 -14.38 -1.76 20.50
C PRO A 310 -13.18 -1.87 21.44
N LEU A 311 -12.28 -0.88 21.38
CA LEU A 311 -11.16 -0.78 22.31
C LEU A 311 -11.66 -0.73 23.76
N GLU A 312 -10.95 -1.46 24.63
CA GLU A 312 -11.14 -1.39 26.08
C GLU A 312 -10.73 -0.02 26.63
N ALA A 313 -11.13 0.28 27.87
CA ALA A 313 -10.92 1.58 28.50
C ALA A 313 -9.42 1.97 28.59
N GLY A 314 -8.54 1.03 28.96
CA GLY A 314 -7.10 1.29 29.06
C GLY A 314 -6.48 1.68 27.72
N PRO A 315 -6.56 0.83 26.69
CA PRO A 315 -6.14 1.18 25.33
C PRO A 315 -6.80 2.44 24.77
N THR A 316 -8.07 2.71 25.08
CA THR A 316 -8.77 3.94 24.67
C THR A 316 -8.12 5.19 25.28
N ALA A 317 -7.81 5.18 26.58
CA ALA A 317 -7.12 6.30 27.24
C ALA A 317 -5.71 6.51 26.65
N ARG A 318 -5.00 5.42 26.36
CA ARG A 318 -3.70 5.50 25.70
C ARG A 318 -3.80 6.11 24.30
N LEU A 319 -4.77 5.69 23.51
CA LEU A 319 -5.00 6.24 22.16
C LEU A 319 -5.27 7.74 22.21
N HIS A 320 -6.11 8.19 23.16
CA HIS A 320 -6.38 9.62 23.36
C HIS A 320 -5.08 10.41 23.61
N ALA A 321 -4.22 9.92 24.51
CA ALA A 321 -2.93 10.55 24.78
C ALA A 321 -2.04 10.60 23.52
N VAL A 322 -1.95 9.50 22.77
CA VAL A 322 -1.16 9.43 21.52
C VAL A 322 -1.64 10.46 20.49
N LEU A 323 -2.95 10.59 20.31
CA LEU A 323 -3.52 11.57 19.36
C LEU A 323 -3.25 13.01 19.82
N ALA A 324 -3.40 13.29 21.11
CA ALA A 324 -3.10 14.61 21.67
C ALA A 324 -1.61 14.96 21.57
N ASP A 325 -0.71 14.03 21.91
CA ASP A 325 0.74 14.21 21.78
C ASP A 325 1.19 14.43 20.33
N TYR A 326 0.48 13.83 19.38
CA TYR A 326 0.71 14.08 17.95
C TYR A 326 0.27 15.48 17.51
N GLY A 327 -0.59 16.15 18.29
CA GLY A 327 -1.16 17.47 17.98
C GLY A 327 -2.54 17.42 17.33
N LEU A 328 -3.25 16.29 17.44
CA LEU A 328 -4.63 16.16 16.97
C LEU A 328 -5.59 16.57 18.09
N THR A 329 -6.61 17.36 17.76
CA THR A 329 -7.66 17.77 18.71
C THR A 329 -8.66 16.64 18.87
N VAL A 330 -8.74 16.04 20.05
CA VAL A 330 -9.61 14.91 20.42
C VAL A 330 -10.54 15.28 21.56
#